data_12e437d7952d43bf81c82eae69404fca
#
_entry.id   12e437d7952d43bf81c82eae69404fca
#
_cell.length_a   1.000
_cell.length_b   1.000
_cell.length_c   1.000
_cell.angle_alpha   90.00
_cell.angle_beta   90.00
_cell.angle_gamma   90.00
#
_symmetry.space_group_name_H-M   'P 1'
#
loop_
_entity.id
_entity.type
_entity.pdbx_description
1 polymer ?
#
loop_
_entity_poly.entity_id
_entity_poly.type
_entity_poly.pdbx_seq_one_letter_code
_entity_poly.pdbx_strand_id
1 'polypeptide(L)'
;MDSIWKEKQLELLGSSDSIFKYIPDELGNILYCDTNNPKDIPLSPQEAHKRKALGYSVSLLLLIGYWSFFYEHYIWGIILTLAVIIFAFGFCDTTFNGTDYFVGEQGFAVVNFIDSRTNITNKKIILFKDLSYLFTGETVNKMNYCYTGTDYYFALYKKLNSDGEHYDLAYNAIGSYSDKNPEDTMNPKGASEEYCMLKKIEQVWTSFFFESHKYDRELTFPMLKDNVIFSDALILNNNGVYVNGVRYNRENTKRIYFSNGQLVIEHQNHSKQFFGLVEHGNISGIPLSELGNRRAFLMLFDKIYKS
;
A
#
# COMPACT_ATOMS: atom_id res chain seq x y z
N MET A 1 -12.72 -7.50 7.28
CA MET A 1 -14.06 -7.48 6.64
C MET A 1 -14.15 -8.69 5.74
N ASP A 2 -15.25 -9.46 5.77
CA ASP A 2 -15.29 -10.77 5.10
C ASP A 2 -15.23 -10.64 3.56
N SER A 3 -14.52 -11.57 2.90
CA SER A 3 -14.45 -11.65 1.43
C SER A 3 -15.85 -11.67 0.79
N ILE A 4 -16.80 -12.36 1.43
CA ILE A 4 -18.22 -12.45 1.03
C ILE A 4 -18.88 -11.05 0.99
N TRP A 5 -18.55 -10.14 1.91
CA TRP A 5 -19.09 -8.79 1.89
C TRP A 5 -18.59 -8.01 0.65
N LYS A 6 -17.29 -8.13 0.34
CA LYS A 6 -16.67 -7.45 -0.81
C LYS A 6 -17.23 -7.96 -2.14
N GLU A 7 -17.40 -9.26 -2.28
CA GLU A 7 -18.04 -9.89 -3.45
C GLU A 7 -19.48 -9.40 -3.60
N LYS A 8 -20.27 -9.41 -2.51
CA LYS A 8 -21.63 -8.90 -2.52
C LYS A 8 -21.72 -7.43 -2.91
N GLN A 9 -20.82 -6.59 -2.39
CA GLN A 9 -20.78 -5.16 -2.75
C GLN A 9 -20.36 -4.96 -4.21
N LEU A 10 -19.47 -5.80 -4.74
CA LEU A 10 -19.08 -5.75 -6.15
C LEU A 10 -20.26 -6.12 -7.07
N GLU A 11 -21.06 -7.12 -6.70
CA GLU A 11 -22.28 -7.49 -7.43
C GLU A 11 -23.34 -6.39 -7.40
N LEU A 12 -23.44 -5.65 -6.29
CA LEU A 12 -24.41 -4.57 -6.11
C LEU A 12 -23.94 -3.22 -6.69
N LEU A 13 -22.72 -3.14 -7.21
CA LEU A 13 -22.18 -1.90 -7.75
C LEU A 13 -23.12 -1.29 -8.81
N GLY A 14 -23.50 -0.01 -8.62
CA GLY A 14 -24.43 0.68 -9.51
C GLY A 14 -25.91 0.39 -9.25
N SER A 15 -26.25 -0.54 -8.34
CA SER A 15 -27.62 -0.75 -7.90
C SER A 15 -28.05 0.23 -6.79
N SER A 16 -29.35 0.35 -6.54
CA SER A 16 -29.90 1.16 -5.43
C SER A 16 -29.43 0.66 -4.07
N ASP A 17 -29.12 -0.64 -3.97
CA ASP A 17 -28.72 -1.31 -2.71
C ASP A 17 -27.22 -1.18 -2.43
N SER A 18 -26.43 -0.64 -3.37
CA SER A 18 -25.02 -0.37 -3.16
C SER A 18 -24.83 0.77 -2.16
N ILE A 19 -23.86 0.59 -1.26
CA ILE A 19 -23.43 1.69 -0.38
C ILE A 19 -22.62 2.74 -1.16
N PHE A 20 -21.96 2.37 -2.24
CA PHE A 20 -21.17 3.26 -3.06
C PHE A 20 -22.06 4.15 -3.92
N LYS A 21 -21.98 5.45 -3.74
CA LYS A 21 -22.80 6.45 -4.47
C LYS A 21 -22.07 7.12 -5.61
N TYR A 22 -20.77 6.99 -5.63
CA TYR A 22 -19.91 7.49 -6.70
C TYR A 22 -18.99 6.36 -7.17
N ILE A 23 -19.11 6.02 -8.45
CA ILE A 23 -18.25 5.04 -9.10
C ILE A 23 -17.59 5.77 -10.28
N PRO A 24 -16.25 5.85 -10.32
CA PRO A 24 -15.56 6.52 -11.42
C PRO A 24 -15.66 5.73 -12.73
N ASP A 25 -16.35 6.28 -13.73
CA ASP A 25 -16.52 5.64 -15.04
C ASP A 25 -15.17 5.44 -15.78
N GLU A 26 -14.19 6.29 -15.49
CA GLU A 26 -12.86 6.27 -16.10
C GLU A 26 -12.08 4.98 -15.81
N LEU A 27 -12.46 4.24 -14.77
CA LEU A 27 -11.79 3.01 -14.37
C LEU A 27 -12.16 1.79 -15.23
N GLY A 28 -13.19 1.89 -16.06
CA GLY A 28 -13.77 0.75 -16.77
C GLY A 28 -14.49 -0.21 -15.82
N ASN A 29 -14.47 -1.51 -16.11
CA ASN A 29 -15.07 -2.49 -15.21
C ASN A 29 -14.37 -2.51 -13.86
N ILE A 30 -15.15 -2.41 -12.77
CA ILE A 30 -14.60 -2.43 -11.40
C ILE A 30 -14.30 -3.88 -11.02
N LEU A 31 -13.05 -4.11 -10.63
CA LEU A 31 -12.53 -5.43 -10.24
C LEU A 31 -12.40 -5.57 -8.71
N TYR A 32 -12.46 -4.45 -7.98
CA TYR A 32 -12.39 -4.42 -6.53
C TYR A 32 -13.00 -3.13 -6.01
N CYS A 33 -13.75 -3.23 -4.92
CA CYS A 33 -14.22 -2.09 -4.15
C CYS A 33 -14.18 -2.42 -2.65
N ASP A 34 -13.84 -1.42 -1.86
CA ASP A 34 -13.81 -1.52 -0.41
C ASP A 34 -14.02 -0.15 0.24
N THR A 35 -14.20 -0.13 1.55
CA THR A 35 -14.36 1.10 2.31
C THR A 35 -13.85 0.92 3.73
N ASN A 36 -13.20 1.93 4.28
CA ASN A 36 -12.86 1.95 5.70
C ASN A 36 -14.09 2.24 6.58
N ASN A 37 -15.22 2.57 5.97
CA ASN A 37 -16.45 2.87 6.67
C ASN A 37 -17.70 2.28 5.99
N PRO A 38 -18.06 1.03 6.35
CA PRO A 38 -19.22 0.35 5.77
C PRO A 38 -20.56 0.93 6.22
N LYS A 39 -20.57 1.81 7.23
CA LYS A 39 -21.80 2.43 7.74
C LYS A 39 -22.00 3.77 7.04
N ASP A 40 -22.87 3.81 6.06
CA ASP A 40 -23.25 5.05 5.35
C ASP A 40 -24.38 5.79 6.05
N ILE A 41 -24.36 5.86 7.36
CA ILE A 41 -25.40 6.54 8.12
C ILE A 41 -24.71 7.60 8.96
N PRO A 42 -24.79 8.88 8.57
CA PRO A 42 -24.46 9.97 9.48
C PRO A 42 -25.34 9.84 10.71
N LEU A 43 -24.82 10.20 11.87
CA LEU A 43 -25.65 10.30 13.08
C LEU A 43 -26.87 11.15 12.74
N SER A 44 -28.05 10.67 13.08
CA SER A 44 -29.24 11.50 12.95
C SER A 44 -29.03 12.81 13.71
N PRO A 45 -29.62 13.94 13.30
CA PRO A 45 -29.48 15.22 14.02
C PRO A 45 -29.84 15.10 15.51
N GLN A 46 -30.79 14.22 15.85
CA GLN A 46 -31.18 13.97 17.24
C GLN A 46 -30.09 13.18 17.99
N GLU A 47 -29.48 12.18 17.42
CA GLU A 47 -28.37 11.41 18.01
C GLU A 47 -27.11 12.25 18.16
N ALA A 48 -26.79 13.06 17.16
CA ALA A 48 -25.69 14.02 17.23
C ALA A 48 -25.92 15.02 18.38
N HIS A 49 -27.15 15.53 18.54
CA HIS A 49 -27.50 16.47 19.60
C HIS A 49 -27.41 15.79 20.99
N LYS A 50 -27.93 14.57 21.13
CA LYS A 50 -27.82 13.79 22.38
C LYS A 50 -26.35 13.52 22.73
N ARG A 51 -25.54 13.15 21.80
CA ARG A 51 -24.10 12.89 22.00
C ARG A 51 -23.39 14.15 22.48
N LYS A 52 -23.61 15.29 21.80
CA LYS A 52 -23.05 16.59 22.20
C LYS A 52 -23.51 16.99 23.61
N ALA A 53 -24.80 16.91 23.87
CA ALA A 53 -25.37 17.24 25.20
C ALA A 53 -24.76 16.35 26.28
N LEU A 54 -24.65 15.05 26.05
CA LEU A 54 -24.03 14.13 27.00
C LEU A 54 -22.57 14.46 27.27
N GLY A 55 -21.79 14.67 26.19
CA GLY A 55 -20.35 15.00 26.27
C GLY A 55 -20.11 16.28 27.06
N TYR A 56 -20.85 17.36 26.77
CA TYR A 56 -20.74 18.63 27.51
C TYR A 56 -21.18 18.49 28.96
N SER A 57 -22.30 17.74 29.24
CA SER A 57 -22.77 17.53 30.60
C SER A 57 -21.75 16.76 31.44
N VAL A 58 -21.18 15.68 30.93
CA VAL A 58 -20.14 14.91 31.64
C VAL A 58 -18.90 15.76 31.89
N SER A 59 -18.45 16.51 30.88
CA SER A 59 -17.31 17.41 31.02
C SER A 59 -17.51 18.48 32.07
N LEU A 60 -18.69 19.09 32.10
CA LEU A 60 -19.05 20.09 33.07
C LEU A 60 -19.11 19.52 34.50
N LEU A 61 -19.72 18.32 34.68
CA LEU A 61 -19.76 17.65 35.96
C LEU A 61 -18.37 17.30 36.50
N LEU A 62 -17.47 16.84 35.64
CA LEU A 62 -16.09 16.57 36.02
C LEU A 62 -15.36 17.83 36.49
N LEU A 63 -15.55 18.95 35.80
CA LEU A 63 -14.93 20.23 36.17
C LEU A 63 -15.49 20.75 37.48
N ILE A 64 -16.83 20.76 37.66
CA ILE A 64 -17.49 21.20 38.91
C ILE A 64 -17.02 20.31 40.06
N GLY A 65 -17.01 18.98 39.90
CA GLY A 65 -16.56 18.04 40.91
C GLY A 65 -15.11 18.31 41.33
N TYR A 66 -14.22 18.44 40.40
CA TYR A 66 -12.83 18.71 40.71
C TYR A 66 -12.64 20.04 41.47
N TRP A 67 -13.14 21.15 40.92
CA TRP A 67 -12.96 22.47 41.51
C TRP A 67 -13.68 22.63 42.84
N SER A 68 -14.74 21.84 43.13
CA SER A 68 -15.44 21.85 44.41
C SER A 68 -14.64 21.14 45.52
N PHE A 69 -13.91 20.08 45.20
CA PHE A 69 -13.25 19.24 46.22
C PHE A 69 -11.72 19.40 46.27
N PHE A 70 -11.09 19.86 45.18
CA PHE A 70 -9.62 19.89 45.03
C PHE A 70 -9.09 21.25 44.61
N TYR A 71 -9.77 22.34 44.93
CA TYR A 71 -9.39 23.71 44.51
C TYR A 71 -8.00 24.12 44.99
N GLU A 72 -7.47 23.54 46.08
CA GLU A 72 -6.12 23.81 46.61
C GLU A 72 -5.01 23.33 45.64
N HIS A 73 -5.31 22.39 44.78
CA HIS A 73 -4.36 21.84 43.82
C HIS A 73 -4.51 22.47 42.42
N TYR A 74 -4.44 23.80 42.36
CA TYR A 74 -4.75 24.56 41.15
C TYR A 74 -3.94 24.15 39.90
N ILE A 75 -2.67 23.73 40.05
CA ILE A 75 -1.83 23.28 38.90
C ILE A 75 -2.47 22.04 38.27
N TRP A 76 -2.84 21.05 39.08
CA TRP A 76 -3.50 19.86 38.59
C TRP A 76 -4.92 20.17 38.05
N GLY A 77 -5.58 21.18 38.61
CA GLY A 77 -6.85 21.69 38.09
C GLY A 77 -6.76 22.24 36.69
N ILE A 78 -5.72 23.00 36.40
CA ILE A 78 -5.47 23.52 35.04
C ILE A 78 -5.21 22.38 34.06
N ILE A 79 -4.37 21.41 34.41
CA ILE A 79 -4.06 20.25 33.56
C ILE A 79 -5.33 19.45 33.29
N LEU A 80 -6.14 19.16 34.34
CA LEU A 80 -7.39 18.45 34.18
C LEU A 80 -8.40 19.22 33.33
N THR A 81 -8.49 20.54 33.51
CA THR A 81 -9.38 21.39 32.71
C THR A 81 -9.03 21.32 31.24
N LEU A 82 -7.74 21.40 30.90
CA LEU A 82 -7.28 21.26 29.52
C LEU A 82 -7.58 19.86 28.97
N ALA A 83 -7.33 18.81 29.73
CA ALA A 83 -7.66 17.43 29.35
C ALA A 83 -9.17 17.22 29.10
N VAL A 84 -10.02 17.77 29.97
CA VAL A 84 -11.48 17.69 29.84
C VAL A 84 -11.97 18.48 28.62
N ILE A 85 -11.37 19.63 28.33
CA ILE A 85 -11.70 20.41 27.12
C ILE A 85 -11.34 19.61 25.87
N ILE A 86 -10.15 19.04 25.80
CA ILE A 86 -9.72 18.20 24.67
C ILE A 86 -10.64 16.99 24.51
N PHE A 87 -10.99 16.33 25.63
CA PHE A 87 -11.93 15.20 25.63
C PHE A 87 -13.32 15.63 25.14
N ALA A 88 -13.84 16.78 25.62
CA ALA A 88 -15.15 17.29 25.22
C ALA A 88 -15.20 17.57 23.71
N PHE A 89 -14.16 18.19 23.15
CA PHE A 89 -14.09 18.40 21.70
C PHE A 89 -14.04 17.08 20.93
N GLY A 90 -13.19 16.14 21.31
CA GLY A 90 -13.10 14.82 20.66
C GLY A 90 -14.37 13.99 20.78
N PHE A 91 -15.01 13.97 21.97
CA PHE A 91 -16.24 13.21 22.20
C PHE A 91 -17.46 13.84 21.53
N CYS A 92 -17.49 15.18 21.40
CA CYS A 92 -18.57 15.91 20.77
C CYS A 92 -18.40 16.02 19.25
N ASP A 93 -17.27 15.58 18.71
CA ASP A 93 -17.12 15.47 17.27
C ASP A 93 -18.06 14.39 16.75
N THR A 94 -18.99 14.82 15.93
CA THR A 94 -19.99 13.97 15.29
C THR A 94 -19.76 13.84 13.80
N THR A 95 -18.65 14.39 13.29
CA THR A 95 -18.27 14.24 11.89
C THR A 95 -17.79 12.81 11.65
N PHE A 96 -18.08 12.34 10.48
CA PHE A 96 -17.84 10.98 10.05
C PHE A 96 -17.07 10.96 8.75
N ASN A 97 -15.80 10.67 8.85
CA ASN A 97 -14.93 10.61 7.68
C ASN A 97 -14.86 9.20 7.14
N GLY A 98 -14.98 9.04 5.85
CA GLY A 98 -14.83 7.76 5.17
C GLY A 98 -14.04 7.87 3.90
N THR A 99 -13.51 6.73 3.47
CA THR A 99 -12.76 6.57 2.24
C THR A 99 -13.26 5.33 1.52
N ASP A 100 -13.69 5.50 0.29
CA ASP A 100 -14.03 4.42 -0.62
C ASP A 100 -12.87 4.17 -1.58
N TYR A 101 -12.58 2.91 -1.82
CA TYR A 101 -11.50 2.43 -2.66
C TYR A 101 -12.07 1.66 -3.84
N PHE A 102 -11.59 1.97 -5.04
CA PHE A 102 -11.99 1.29 -6.28
C PHE A 102 -10.76 0.92 -7.09
N VAL A 103 -10.74 -0.29 -7.63
CA VAL A 103 -9.76 -0.71 -8.63
C VAL A 103 -10.52 -1.26 -9.81
N GLY A 104 -10.31 -0.67 -10.98
CA GLY A 104 -10.86 -1.13 -12.25
C GLY A 104 -9.78 -1.61 -13.20
N GLU A 105 -10.19 -1.99 -14.40
CA GLU A 105 -9.27 -2.47 -15.44
C GLU A 105 -8.29 -1.41 -15.92
N GLN A 106 -8.70 -0.12 -15.87
CA GLN A 106 -7.92 0.99 -16.43
C GLN A 106 -7.19 1.83 -15.38
N GLY A 107 -7.44 1.61 -14.08
CA GLY A 107 -6.87 2.43 -13.02
C GLY A 107 -7.49 2.15 -11.66
N PHE A 108 -7.30 3.09 -10.75
CA PHE A 108 -7.88 3.03 -9.41
C PHE A 108 -8.32 4.41 -8.93
N ALA A 109 -9.20 4.43 -7.93
CA ALA A 109 -9.66 5.67 -7.31
C ALA A 109 -9.73 5.54 -5.78
N VAL A 110 -9.43 6.66 -5.12
CA VAL A 110 -9.63 6.88 -3.69
C VAL A 110 -10.57 8.06 -3.54
N VAL A 111 -11.72 7.84 -2.92
CA VAL A 111 -12.79 8.82 -2.79
C VAL A 111 -13.06 9.08 -1.32
N ASN A 112 -12.77 10.27 -0.85
CA ASN A 112 -12.98 10.68 0.54
C ASN A 112 -14.33 11.41 0.67
N PHE A 113 -15.04 11.14 1.74
CA PHE A 113 -16.32 11.78 2.04
C PHE A 113 -16.43 12.14 3.53
N ILE A 114 -17.29 13.10 3.84
CA ILE A 114 -17.63 13.50 5.21
C ILE A 114 -19.14 13.35 5.40
N ASP A 115 -19.52 12.66 6.48
CA ASP A 115 -20.90 12.39 6.94
C ASP A 115 -21.73 11.53 5.97
N SER A 116 -21.61 11.73 4.68
CA SER A 116 -22.33 10.96 3.66
C SER A 116 -21.52 10.83 2.38
N ARG A 117 -21.69 9.73 1.68
CA ARG A 117 -21.11 9.50 0.34
C ARG A 117 -21.63 10.46 -0.73
N THR A 118 -22.66 11.24 -0.42
CA THR A 118 -23.09 12.36 -1.28
C THR A 118 -22.26 13.62 -1.05
N ASN A 119 -21.52 13.71 0.06
CA ASN A 119 -20.64 14.83 0.40
C ASN A 119 -19.17 14.44 0.17
N ILE A 120 -18.77 14.30 -1.08
CA ILE A 120 -17.42 13.99 -1.47
C ILE A 120 -16.53 15.21 -1.26
N THR A 121 -15.45 15.04 -0.47
CA THR A 121 -14.48 16.10 -0.19
C THR A 121 -13.25 16.04 -1.07
N ASN A 122 -12.87 14.84 -1.48
CA ASN A 122 -11.74 14.63 -2.38
C ASN A 122 -11.94 13.35 -3.18
N LYS A 123 -11.53 13.38 -4.44
CA LYS A 123 -11.46 12.21 -5.29
C LYS A 123 -10.14 12.21 -6.05
N LYS A 124 -9.39 11.14 -5.92
CA LYS A 124 -8.14 10.92 -6.64
C LYS A 124 -8.32 9.74 -7.56
N ILE A 125 -8.33 9.99 -8.88
CA ILE A 125 -8.43 8.97 -9.93
C ILE A 125 -7.07 8.90 -10.61
N ILE A 126 -6.54 7.70 -10.76
CA ILE A 126 -5.23 7.45 -11.36
C ILE A 126 -5.39 6.33 -12.39
N LEU A 127 -5.08 6.64 -13.65
CA LEU A 127 -5.16 5.69 -14.74
C LEU A 127 -3.82 5.01 -14.98
N PHE A 128 -3.84 3.71 -15.24
CA PHE A 128 -2.61 2.92 -15.47
C PHE A 128 -1.83 3.40 -16.69
N LYS A 129 -2.49 3.88 -17.73
CA LYS A 129 -1.82 4.43 -18.92
C LYS A 129 -0.93 5.66 -18.63
N ASP A 130 -1.21 6.38 -17.53
CA ASP A 130 -0.47 7.58 -17.13
C ASP A 130 0.69 7.25 -16.19
N LEU A 131 0.82 5.99 -15.78
CA LEU A 131 1.86 5.50 -14.89
C LEU A 131 3.00 4.87 -15.68
N SER A 132 4.18 4.92 -15.10
CA SER A 132 5.38 4.29 -15.65
C SER A 132 5.87 3.14 -14.77
N TYR A 133 5.90 3.34 -13.46
CA TYR A 133 6.53 2.39 -12.54
C TYR A 133 5.75 2.23 -11.25
N LEU A 134 5.76 1.00 -10.77
CA LEU A 134 5.26 0.60 -9.46
C LEU A 134 6.40 0.01 -8.63
N PHE A 135 6.68 0.63 -7.49
CA PHE A 135 7.60 0.09 -6.49
C PHE A 135 6.82 -0.41 -5.28
N THR A 136 7.13 -1.61 -4.84
CA THR A 136 6.51 -2.22 -3.65
C THR A 136 7.55 -2.92 -2.81
N GLY A 137 7.41 -2.85 -1.49
CA GLY A 137 8.27 -3.56 -0.56
C GLY A 137 7.54 -3.94 0.71
N GLU A 138 8.01 -5.02 1.32
CA GLU A 138 7.55 -5.49 2.63
C GLU A 138 8.78 -5.79 3.49
N THR A 139 8.76 -5.34 4.73
CA THR A 139 9.82 -5.54 5.70
C THR A 139 9.26 -6.22 6.95
N VAL A 140 9.78 -7.39 7.26
CA VAL A 140 9.40 -8.14 8.45
C VAL A 140 10.11 -7.58 9.67
N ASN A 141 9.34 -7.10 10.64
CA ASN A 141 9.84 -6.55 11.89
C ASN A 141 9.96 -7.65 12.97
N LYS A 142 11.06 -7.63 13.71
CA LYS A 142 11.31 -8.54 14.83
C LYS A 142 11.90 -7.78 16.01
N MET A 143 11.39 -8.07 17.21
CA MET A 143 11.97 -7.61 18.47
C MET A 143 12.37 -8.84 19.28
N ASN A 144 13.63 -8.92 19.73
CA ASN A 144 14.18 -10.09 20.42
C ASN A 144 13.90 -11.41 19.69
N TYR A 145 14.10 -11.44 18.36
CA TYR A 145 13.79 -12.56 17.45
C TYR A 145 12.31 -12.92 17.32
N CYS A 146 11.41 -12.26 18.04
CA CYS A 146 9.97 -12.46 17.90
C CYS A 146 9.42 -11.50 16.82
N TYR A 147 8.57 -12.05 15.95
CA TYR A 147 7.84 -11.27 14.95
C TYR A 147 6.91 -10.26 15.63
N THR A 148 6.99 -8.99 15.19
CA THR A 148 6.17 -7.88 15.71
C THR A 148 5.22 -7.29 14.67
N GLY A 149 5.46 -7.53 13.39
CA GLY A 149 4.62 -7.04 12.29
C GLY A 149 5.39 -7.05 10.97
N THR A 150 4.69 -6.70 9.91
CA THR A 150 5.28 -6.45 8.59
C THR A 150 4.89 -5.06 8.13
N ASP A 151 5.89 -4.22 7.87
CA ASP A 151 5.68 -2.92 7.25
C ASP A 151 5.67 -3.08 5.74
N TYR A 152 4.81 -2.31 5.08
CA TYR A 152 4.77 -2.25 3.63
C TYR A 152 4.91 -0.81 3.14
N TYR A 153 5.47 -0.67 1.96
CA TYR A 153 5.41 0.55 1.19
C TYR A 153 4.96 0.26 -0.24
N PHE A 154 4.33 1.26 -0.83
CA PHE A 154 3.80 1.23 -2.17
C PHE A 154 3.97 2.63 -2.78
N ALA A 155 4.56 2.69 -3.97
CA ALA A 155 4.79 3.95 -4.65
C ALA A 155 4.58 3.80 -6.16
N LEU A 156 3.72 4.63 -6.73
CA LEU A 156 3.42 4.71 -8.15
C LEU A 156 3.98 6.01 -8.72
N TYR A 157 4.72 5.89 -9.79
CA TYR A 157 5.34 7.02 -10.47
C TYR A 157 4.80 7.17 -11.88
N LYS A 158 4.61 8.43 -12.29
CA LYS A 158 4.31 8.84 -13.66
C LYS A 158 5.51 9.58 -14.28
N LYS A 159 5.69 9.44 -15.57
CA LYS A 159 6.68 10.21 -16.31
C LYS A 159 6.20 11.64 -16.51
N LEU A 160 7.03 12.62 -16.19
CA LEU A 160 6.64 14.02 -16.21
C LEU A 160 6.57 14.64 -17.59
N ASN A 161 7.43 14.27 -18.53
CA ASN A 161 7.42 14.83 -19.88
C ASN A 161 8.14 13.91 -20.88
N SER A 162 7.88 14.11 -22.17
CA SER A 162 8.55 13.41 -23.28
C SER A 162 10.09 13.57 -23.30
N ASP A 163 10.62 14.63 -22.67
CA ASP A 163 12.03 15.01 -22.76
C ASP A 163 12.84 14.78 -21.47
N GLY A 164 12.23 14.21 -20.41
CA GLY A 164 12.85 14.21 -19.08
C GLY A 164 12.99 12.85 -18.42
N GLU A 165 14.11 12.69 -17.77
CA GLU A 165 14.41 11.63 -16.80
C GLU A 165 13.71 11.86 -15.45
N HIS A 166 12.70 12.75 -15.39
CA HIS A 166 12.01 13.10 -14.17
C HIS A 166 10.69 12.35 -14.05
N TYR A 167 10.47 11.76 -12.88
CA TYR A 167 9.27 11.02 -12.53
C TYR A 167 8.60 11.69 -11.32
N ASP A 168 7.29 11.87 -11.41
CA ASP A 168 6.47 12.36 -10.29
C ASP A 168 5.85 11.21 -9.53
N LEU A 169 5.81 11.34 -8.21
CA LEU A 169 5.09 10.42 -7.35
C LEU A 169 3.57 10.64 -7.50
N ALA A 170 2.91 9.74 -8.22
CA ALA A 170 1.47 9.82 -8.44
C ALA A 170 0.67 9.36 -7.22
N TYR A 171 1.13 8.31 -6.54
CA TYR A 171 0.51 7.78 -5.33
C TYR A 171 1.53 7.06 -4.46
N ASN A 172 1.40 7.21 -3.14
CA ASN A 172 2.17 6.41 -2.19
C ASN A 172 1.31 6.05 -0.99
N ALA A 173 1.61 4.91 -0.40
CA ALA A 173 1.07 4.51 0.89
C ALA A 173 2.13 3.71 1.67
N ILE A 174 2.09 3.87 2.97
CA ILE A 174 2.96 3.19 3.93
C ILE A 174 2.06 2.72 5.07
N GLY A 175 2.23 1.49 5.50
CA GLY A 175 1.48 0.94 6.61
C GLY A 175 2.09 -0.35 7.12
N SER A 176 1.34 -1.04 7.98
CA SER A 176 1.77 -2.30 8.57
C SER A 176 0.60 -3.26 8.77
N TYR A 177 0.91 -4.54 8.87
CA TYR A 177 -0.04 -5.57 9.27
C TYR A 177 0.61 -6.57 10.25
N SER A 178 -0.21 -7.31 11.02
CA SER A 178 0.24 -8.15 12.12
C SER A 178 0.34 -9.64 11.78
N ASP A 179 -0.09 -10.07 10.59
CA ASP A 179 -0.08 -11.47 10.20
C ASP A 179 1.33 -11.93 9.81
N LYS A 180 1.84 -12.97 10.49
CA LYS A 180 3.18 -13.49 10.23
C LYS A 180 3.24 -14.36 8.97
N ASN A 181 2.22 -15.17 8.75
CA ASN A 181 2.13 -16.12 7.65
C ASN A 181 0.70 -16.06 7.10
N PRO A 182 0.35 -15.03 6.34
CA PRO A 182 -1.01 -14.86 5.85
C PRO A 182 -1.40 -16.02 4.94
N GLU A 183 -2.52 -16.69 5.25
CA GLU A 183 -3.15 -17.66 4.35
C GLU A 183 -3.63 -16.96 3.09
N ASP A 184 -4.16 -15.74 3.26
CA ASP A 184 -4.51 -14.84 2.16
C ASP A 184 -3.55 -13.64 2.13
N THR A 185 -2.62 -13.64 1.18
CA THR A 185 -1.67 -12.54 0.99
C THR A 185 -2.31 -11.25 0.47
N MET A 186 -3.55 -11.33 -0.02
CA MET A 186 -4.33 -10.16 -0.47
C MET A 186 -5.00 -9.45 0.70
N ASN A 187 -5.26 -10.17 1.81
CA ASN A 187 -5.97 -9.65 2.96
C ASN A 187 -5.40 -10.26 4.27
N PRO A 188 -4.14 -9.97 4.61
CA PRO A 188 -3.54 -10.47 5.83
C PRO A 188 -4.23 -9.86 7.05
N LYS A 189 -4.23 -10.60 8.16
CA LYS A 189 -4.84 -10.16 9.40
C LYS A 189 -4.21 -8.85 9.92
N GLY A 190 -5.06 -7.88 10.17
CA GLY A 190 -4.64 -6.55 10.65
C GLY A 190 -4.19 -5.60 9.53
N ALA A 191 -4.35 -5.99 8.27
CA ALA A 191 -4.18 -5.08 7.15
C ALA A 191 -5.36 -4.10 7.04
N SER A 192 -5.07 -2.91 6.54
CA SER A 192 -6.09 -1.92 6.20
C SER A 192 -6.76 -2.24 4.86
N GLU A 193 -7.92 -1.65 4.63
CA GLU A 193 -8.63 -1.70 3.34
C GLU A 193 -7.75 -1.10 2.22
N GLU A 194 -6.95 -0.09 2.56
CA GLU A 194 -5.98 0.49 1.63
C GLU A 194 -4.93 -0.53 1.19
N TYR A 195 -4.38 -1.34 2.12
CA TYR A 195 -3.44 -2.42 1.75
C TYR A 195 -4.07 -3.41 0.77
N CYS A 196 -5.30 -3.83 1.03
CA CYS A 196 -6.02 -4.76 0.15
C CYS A 196 -6.22 -4.17 -1.26
N MET A 197 -6.56 -2.86 -1.34
CA MET A 197 -6.61 -2.12 -2.60
C MET A 197 -5.24 -2.13 -3.30
N LEU A 198 -4.15 -1.85 -2.58
CA LEU A 198 -2.80 -1.80 -3.15
C LEU A 198 -2.36 -3.15 -3.71
N LYS A 199 -2.66 -4.24 -3.03
CA LYS A 199 -2.39 -5.60 -3.54
C LYS A 199 -3.20 -5.90 -4.80
N LYS A 200 -4.44 -5.43 -4.87
CA LYS A 200 -5.26 -5.54 -6.09
C LYS A 200 -4.70 -4.70 -7.23
N ILE A 201 -4.26 -3.48 -6.95
CA ILE A 201 -3.57 -2.62 -7.92
C ILE A 201 -2.33 -3.34 -8.47
N GLU A 202 -1.49 -3.93 -7.60
CA GLU A 202 -0.29 -4.66 -8.03
C GLU A 202 -0.63 -5.81 -9.00
N GLN A 203 -1.74 -6.52 -8.76
CA GLN A 203 -2.22 -7.56 -9.66
C GLN A 203 -2.63 -7.02 -11.03
N VAL A 204 -3.52 -6.02 -11.03
CA VAL A 204 -4.09 -5.46 -12.27
C VAL A 204 -3.02 -4.73 -13.06
N TRP A 205 -2.18 -3.95 -12.38
CA TRP A 205 -1.02 -3.29 -12.98
C TRP A 205 -0.08 -4.29 -13.65
N THR A 206 0.21 -5.42 -13.03
CA THR A 206 1.06 -6.46 -13.61
C THR A 206 0.48 -6.99 -14.92
N SER A 207 -0.84 -7.23 -14.96
CA SER A 207 -1.53 -7.67 -16.18
C SER A 207 -1.51 -6.59 -17.27
N PHE A 208 -1.76 -5.35 -16.88
CA PHE A 208 -1.67 -4.18 -17.77
C PHE A 208 -0.26 -4.01 -18.34
N PHE A 209 0.77 -4.15 -17.50
CA PHE A 209 2.17 -4.09 -17.90
C PHE A 209 2.49 -5.15 -18.97
N PHE A 210 2.09 -6.41 -18.77
CA PHE A 210 2.31 -7.46 -19.75
C PHE A 210 1.57 -7.22 -21.07
N GLU A 211 0.33 -6.75 -21.01
CA GLU A 211 -0.42 -6.45 -22.23
C GLU A 211 0.20 -5.30 -23.00
N SER A 212 0.69 -4.26 -22.32
CA SER A 212 1.35 -3.11 -22.94
C SER A 212 2.69 -3.47 -23.59
N HIS A 213 3.39 -4.50 -23.08
CA HIS A 213 4.74 -4.90 -23.52
C HIS A 213 4.78 -6.28 -24.18
N LYS A 214 3.63 -6.80 -24.63
CA LYS A 214 3.54 -8.18 -25.16
C LYS A 214 4.36 -8.45 -26.43
N TYR A 215 4.72 -7.41 -27.16
CA TYR A 215 5.53 -7.50 -28.37
C TYR A 215 7.00 -7.14 -28.15
N ASP A 216 7.36 -6.72 -26.94
CA ASP A 216 8.72 -6.31 -26.62
C ASP A 216 9.61 -7.56 -26.49
N ARG A 217 10.79 -7.53 -27.14
CA ARG A 217 11.77 -8.62 -27.07
C ARG A 217 12.56 -8.59 -25.76
N GLU A 218 12.60 -7.43 -25.14
CA GLU A 218 13.26 -7.20 -23.86
C GLU A 218 12.41 -6.28 -23.00
N LEU A 219 12.44 -6.50 -21.69
CA LEU A 219 11.72 -5.72 -20.72
C LEU A 219 12.67 -5.08 -19.73
N THR A 220 12.47 -3.79 -19.51
CA THR A 220 13.29 -2.99 -18.62
C THR A 220 12.57 -2.83 -17.28
N PHE A 221 13.33 -3.02 -16.21
CA PHE A 221 12.85 -2.87 -14.83
C PHE A 221 13.69 -1.80 -14.14
N PRO A 222 13.08 -0.70 -13.71
CA PRO A 222 13.80 0.39 -13.05
C PRO A 222 14.19 0.00 -11.63
N MET A 223 15.20 0.68 -11.09
CA MET A 223 15.56 0.63 -9.69
C MET A 223 15.39 1.99 -9.03
N LEU A 224 14.84 2.01 -7.83
CA LEU A 224 14.72 3.20 -6.99
C LEU A 224 15.80 3.15 -5.92
N LYS A 225 16.77 4.05 -5.99
CA LYS A 225 17.83 4.18 -4.99
C LYS A 225 18.02 5.63 -4.61
N ASP A 226 18.04 5.92 -3.32
CA ASP A 226 18.23 7.27 -2.78
C ASP A 226 17.27 8.30 -3.41
N ASN A 227 16.00 7.91 -3.64
CA ASN A 227 14.97 8.68 -4.33
C ASN A 227 15.25 8.99 -5.82
N VAL A 228 16.22 8.32 -6.44
CA VAL A 228 16.50 8.42 -7.86
C VAL A 228 16.07 7.14 -8.55
N ILE A 229 15.34 7.29 -9.68
CA ILE A 229 14.89 6.17 -10.51
C ILE A 229 15.92 5.97 -11.64
N PHE A 230 16.53 4.80 -11.66
CA PHE A 230 17.40 4.32 -12.75
C PHE A 230 16.55 3.44 -13.66
N SER A 231 16.12 3.98 -14.80
CA SER A 231 15.11 3.37 -15.68
C SER A 231 15.55 2.06 -16.31
N ASP A 232 16.82 1.90 -16.63
CA ASP A 232 17.42 0.78 -17.34
C ASP A 232 18.41 -0.03 -16.49
N ALA A 233 18.25 0.02 -15.16
CA ALA A 233 19.12 -0.67 -14.23
C ALA A 233 19.11 -2.20 -14.41
N LEU A 234 17.94 -2.76 -14.76
CA LEU A 234 17.79 -4.19 -14.99
C LEU A 234 16.96 -4.43 -16.27
N ILE A 235 17.51 -5.24 -17.19
CA ILE A 235 16.83 -5.65 -18.42
C ILE A 235 16.74 -7.17 -18.44
N LEU A 236 15.58 -7.70 -18.77
CA LEU A 236 15.31 -9.12 -18.90
C LEU A 236 14.90 -9.45 -20.34
N ASN A 237 15.58 -10.40 -20.94
CA ASN A 237 15.21 -10.97 -22.24
C ASN A 237 15.54 -12.47 -22.31
N ASN A 238 15.25 -13.13 -23.44
CA ASN A 238 15.51 -14.55 -23.63
C ASN A 238 17.00 -14.95 -23.55
N ASN A 239 17.91 -14.00 -23.63
CA ASN A 239 19.36 -14.23 -23.63
C ASN A 239 20.00 -14.06 -22.25
N GLY A 240 19.27 -13.53 -21.27
CA GLY A 240 19.78 -13.33 -19.91
C GLY A 240 19.19 -12.14 -19.18
N VAL A 241 19.78 -11.89 -18.02
CA VAL A 241 19.55 -10.68 -17.21
C VAL A 241 20.70 -9.74 -17.42
N TYR A 242 20.41 -8.48 -17.72
CA TYR A 242 21.39 -7.41 -17.78
C TYR A 242 21.23 -6.53 -16.55
N VAL A 243 22.33 -6.23 -15.91
CA VAL A 243 22.38 -5.34 -14.75
C VAL A 243 23.41 -4.27 -15.00
N ASN A 244 23.00 -3.02 -15.03
CA ASN A 244 23.88 -1.89 -15.36
C ASN A 244 24.70 -2.14 -16.65
N GLY A 245 24.08 -2.67 -17.68
CA GLY A 245 24.70 -2.98 -18.97
C GLY A 245 25.54 -4.27 -19.01
N VAL A 246 25.75 -4.95 -17.89
CA VAL A 246 26.49 -6.23 -17.86
C VAL A 246 25.52 -7.38 -18.02
N ARG A 247 25.78 -8.24 -19.02
CA ARG A 247 24.97 -9.43 -19.30
C ARG A 247 25.32 -10.59 -18.39
N TYR A 248 24.30 -11.17 -17.78
CA TYR A 248 24.38 -12.40 -16.97
C TYR A 248 23.50 -13.48 -17.60
N ASN A 249 24.09 -14.61 -17.95
CA ASN A 249 23.41 -15.75 -18.55
C ASN A 249 24.02 -17.06 -18.03
N ARG A 250 23.49 -18.20 -18.52
CA ARG A 250 23.97 -19.53 -18.11
C ARG A 250 25.45 -19.81 -18.48
N GLU A 251 26.04 -19.04 -19.40
CA GLU A 251 27.41 -19.22 -19.84
C GLU A 251 28.43 -18.56 -18.91
N ASN A 252 28.09 -17.40 -18.34
CA ASN A 252 29.00 -16.61 -17.52
C ASN A 252 28.63 -16.57 -16.04
N THR A 253 27.52 -17.19 -15.64
CA THR A 253 27.10 -17.30 -14.25
C THR A 253 26.99 -18.76 -13.83
N LYS A 254 27.34 -19.06 -12.59
CA LYS A 254 27.16 -20.37 -11.98
C LYS A 254 25.68 -20.63 -11.72
N ARG A 255 24.99 -19.63 -11.17
CA ARG A 255 23.53 -19.61 -10.97
C ARG A 255 23.00 -18.21 -10.69
N ILE A 256 21.71 -18.02 -10.96
CA ILE A 256 20.94 -16.83 -10.62
C ILE A 256 19.72 -17.32 -9.82
N TYR A 257 19.48 -16.75 -8.65
CA TYR A 257 18.41 -17.19 -7.75
C TYR A 257 17.97 -16.07 -6.79
N PHE A 258 16.86 -16.30 -6.10
CA PHE A 258 16.37 -15.38 -5.08
C PHE A 258 16.75 -15.86 -3.68
N SER A 259 17.30 -14.95 -2.86
CA SER A 259 17.63 -15.21 -1.48
C SER A 259 17.53 -13.93 -0.64
N ASN A 260 16.93 -14.01 0.52
CA ASN A 260 16.84 -12.88 1.47
C ASN A 260 16.35 -11.56 0.87
N GLY A 261 15.34 -11.62 -0.01
CA GLY A 261 14.79 -10.43 -0.67
C GLY A 261 15.69 -9.82 -1.75
N GLN A 262 16.67 -10.57 -2.23
CA GLN A 262 17.58 -10.16 -3.30
C GLN A 262 17.54 -11.13 -4.48
N LEU A 263 17.76 -10.60 -5.69
CA LEU A 263 18.20 -11.37 -6.83
C LEU A 263 19.70 -11.56 -6.68
N VAL A 264 20.15 -12.80 -6.49
CA VAL A 264 21.57 -13.16 -6.30
C VAL A 264 22.12 -13.73 -7.57
N ILE A 265 23.23 -13.15 -8.04
CA ILE A 265 23.98 -13.60 -9.20
C ILE A 265 25.32 -14.15 -8.70
N GLU A 266 25.49 -15.46 -8.81
CA GLU A 266 26.71 -16.16 -8.42
C GLU A 266 27.57 -16.37 -9.66
N HIS A 267 28.73 -15.69 -9.70
CA HIS A 267 29.63 -15.75 -10.84
C HIS A 267 30.35 -17.09 -10.95
N GLN A 268 30.86 -17.43 -12.13
CA GLN A 268 31.55 -18.71 -12.39
C GLN A 268 32.78 -18.93 -11.48
N ASN A 269 33.47 -17.85 -11.09
CA ASN A 269 34.61 -17.90 -10.18
C ASN A 269 34.24 -18.03 -8.71
N HIS A 270 32.95 -18.05 -8.37
CA HIS A 270 32.50 -18.17 -6.98
C HIS A 270 32.66 -19.61 -6.48
N SER A 271 33.32 -19.79 -5.34
CA SER A 271 33.46 -21.05 -4.65
C SER A 271 33.37 -20.89 -3.14
N LYS A 272 32.82 -21.91 -2.47
CA LYS A 272 32.76 -22.02 -1.00
C LYS A 272 33.71 -23.12 -0.56
N GLN A 273 34.60 -22.81 0.39
CA GLN A 273 35.55 -23.74 0.99
C GLN A 273 35.29 -23.85 2.50
N PHE A 274 35.81 -24.91 3.11
CA PHE A 274 35.68 -25.14 4.56
C PHE A 274 34.23 -25.13 5.06
N PHE A 275 33.36 -25.93 4.46
CA PHE A 275 31.92 -25.99 4.82
C PHE A 275 31.17 -24.65 4.70
N GLY A 276 31.61 -23.77 3.83
CA GLY A 276 31.00 -22.44 3.62
C GLY A 276 31.50 -21.34 4.54
N LEU A 277 32.54 -21.58 5.33
CA LEU A 277 33.15 -20.57 6.19
C LEU A 277 34.03 -19.57 5.42
N VAL A 278 34.56 -19.97 4.26
CA VAL A 278 35.34 -19.10 3.38
C VAL A 278 34.71 -19.08 2.01
N GLU A 279 34.38 -17.87 1.54
CA GLU A 279 33.82 -17.63 0.20
C GLU A 279 34.88 -16.94 -0.66
N HIS A 280 35.07 -17.46 -1.87
CA HIS A 280 35.94 -16.89 -2.89
C HIS A 280 35.15 -16.56 -4.14
N GLY A 281 35.54 -15.48 -4.84
CA GLY A 281 34.87 -15.01 -6.05
C GLY A 281 33.72 -14.03 -5.80
N ASN A 282 33.03 -13.65 -6.87
CA ASN A 282 32.05 -12.58 -6.83
C ASN A 282 30.62 -13.12 -6.69
N ILE A 283 29.88 -12.50 -5.81
CA ILE A 283 28.41 -12.57 -5.74
C ILE A 283 27.87 -11.14 -5.86
N SER A 284 26.88 -10.95 -6.72
CA SER A 284 26.15 -9.70 -6.84
C SER A 284 24.74 -9.89 -6.31
N GLY A 285 24.29 -9.01 -5.42
CA GLY A 285 22.92 -9.00 -4.88
C GLY A 285 22.19 -7.73 -5.32
N ILE A 286 20.99 -7.88 -5.84
CA ILE A 286 20.12 -6.78 -6.24
C ILE A 286 18.89 -6.82 -5.32
N PRO A 287 18.67 -5.78 -4.49
CA PRO A 287 17.53 -5.74 -3.61
C PRO A 287 16.21 -5.71 -4.40
N LEU A 288 15.34 -6.68 -4.17
CA LEU A 288 14.02 -6.72 -4.82
C LEU A 288 13.10 -5.60 -4.33
N SER A 289 13.36 -5.04 -3.15
CA SER A 289 12.62 -3.89 -2.62
C SER A 289 12.86 -2.61 -3.42
N GLU A 290 14.02 -2.49 -4.07
CA GLU A 290 14.37 -1.35 -4.92
C GLU A 290 13.90 -1.52 -6.37
N LEU A 291 13.42 -2.72 -6.74
CA LEU A 291 13.04 -3.05 -8.11
C LEU A 291 11.61 -2.62 -8.43
N GLY A 292 11.45 -1.78 -9.44
CA GLY A 292 10.15 -1.40 -9.98
C GLY A 292 9.52 -2.53 -10.79
N ASN A 293 8.18 -2.57 -10.81
CA ASN A 293 7.39 -3.61 -11.46
C ASN A 293 7.81 -5.03 -11.01
N ARG A 294 8.21 -5.15 -9.73
CA ARG A 294 8.80 -6.35 -9.13
C ARG A 294 8.01 -7.63 -9.42
N ARG A 295 6.68 -7.58 -9.29
CA ARG A 295 5.81 -8.75 -9.53
C ARG A 295 5.94 -9.24 -10.98
N ALA A 296 5.92 -8.33 -11.94
CA ALA A 296 6.11 -8.68 -13.35
C ALA A 296 7.49 -9.29 -13.60
N PHE A 297 8.53 -8.71 -13.00
CA PHE A 297 9.88 -9.27 -13.07
C PHE A 297 9.95 -10.71 -12.55
N LEU A 298 9.41 -10.97 -11.35
CA LEU A 298 9.43 -12.30 -10.73
C LEU A 298 8.71 -13.35 -11.58
N MET A 299 7.55 -13.00 -12.13
CA MET A 299 6.77 -13.90 -13.01
C MET A 299 7.53 -14.24 -14.30
N LEU A 300 8.19 -13.26 -14.91
CA LEU A 300 8.98 -13.48 -16.13
C LEU A 300 10.25 -14.27 -15.85
N PHE A 301 10.94 -13.93 -14.79
CA PHE A 301 12.15 -14.63 -14.39
C PHE A 301 11.88 -16.11 -14.17
N ASP A 302 10.80 -16.46 -13.45
CA ASP A 302 10.39 -17.84 -13.25
C ASP A 302 10.11 -18.56 -14.57
N LYS A 303 9.47 -17.90 -15.51
CA LYS A 303 9.18 -18.44 -16.84
C LYS A 303 10.43 -18.70 -17.68
N ILE A 304 11.43 -17.81 -17.60
CA ILE A 304 12.64 -17.89 -18.43
C ILE A 304 13.69 -18.83 -17.81
N TYR A 305 13.83 -18.84 -16.47
CA TYR A 305 14.92 -19.57 -15.80
C TYR A 305 14.53 -20.87 -15.14
N LYS A 306 13.24 -21.14 -14.91
CA LYS A 306 12.75 -22.41 -14.34
C LYS A 306 12.15 -23.34 -15.40
N SER A 307 11.89 -22.85 -16.62
CA SER A 307 11.55 -23.66 -17.80
C SER A 307 12.82 -24.22 -18.46
#